data_45691c6bcea70d788d925445a47b8232
#
_entry.id   45691c6bcea70d788d925445a47b8232
#
_cell.length_a   1.000
_cell.length_b   1.000
_cell.length_c   1.000
_cell.angle_alpha   90.00
_cell.angle_beta   90.00
_cell.angle_gamma   90.00
#
_symmetry.space_group_name_H-M   'P 1'
#
loop_
_entity.id
_entity.type
_entity.pdbx_description
1 polymer ?
#
loop_
_entity_poly.entity_id
_entity_poly.type
_entity_poly.pdbx_seq_one_letter_code
_entity_poly.pdbx_strand_id
1 'polypeptide(L)'
;TILTRLPEDYHENTLAIRSSLQSVRFYVDGELRMEYDTSGTRLVGKNSASCYVFCPTSEDDAGKEVRIELTTNTAKYSGVVNTVYCGDEAAIWGYLFQTYGLETVIALFLLFAGIITIIFGFSLGIAYQTKFDMEYLGWCVFMAAIWMLGESKMRQLFFPNPSALATLCFVMIMLSPIAIGYYMDTLQKGR
;
A
#
# COMPACT_ATOMS: atom_id res chain seq x y z
N THR A 1 -11.33 -2.19 20.09
CA THR A 1 -10.34 -1.62 21.03
C THR A 1 -9.47 -2.74 21.56
N ILE A 2 -8.18 -2.52 21.59
CA ILE A 2 -7.17 -3.39 22.21
C ILE A 2 -6.69 -2.66 23.46
N LEU A 3 -6.64 -3.35 24.60
CA LEU A 3 -6.08 -2.85 25.83
C LEU A 3 -4.94 -3.76 26.24
N THR A 4 -3.78 -3.18 26.51
CA THR A 4 -2.59 -3.90 26.96
C THR A 4 -1.77 -2.99 27.88
N ARG A 5 -0.78 -3.55 28.54
CA ARG A 5 0.17 -2.79 29.34
C ARG A 5 1.58 -3.07 28.80
N LEU A 6 2.39 -2.03 28.68
CA LEU A 6 3.80 -2.22 28.35
C LEU A 6 4.53 -2.94 29.49
N PRO A 7 5.51 -3.80 29.16
CA PRO A 7 6.36 -4.43 30.19
C PRO A 7 7.06 -3.37 31.06
N GLU A 8 7.41 -3.73 32.30
CA GLU A 8 8.17 -2.84 33.19
C GLU A 8 9.62 -2.64 32.72
N ASP A 9 10.14 -3.60 31.95
CA ASP A 9 11.47 -3.57 31.31
C ASP A 9 11.39 -3.11 29.85
N TYR A 10 10.44 -2.25 29.53
CA TYR A 10 10.25 -1.74 28.18
C TYR A 10 11.34 -0.72 27.81
N HIS A 11 12.09 -1.01 26.75
CA HIS A 11 13.18 -0.16 26.24
C HIS A 11 13.02 0.21 24.76
N GLU A 12 11.88 -0.13 24.15
CA GLU A 12 11.65 0.08 22.74
C GLU A 12 11.08 1.47 22.44
N ASN A 13 11.28 1.91 21.20
CA ASN A 13 10.94 3.29 20.81
C ASN A 13 9.64 3.41 20.04
N THR A 14 9.05 2.30 19.58
CA THR A 14 7.94 2.37 18.64
C THR A 14 7.02 1.16 18.75
N LEU A 15 5.72 1.46 18.75
CA LEU A 15 4.67 0.47 18.50
C LEU A 15 4.12 0.67 17.08
N ALA A 16 3.89 -0.41 16.34
CA ALA A 16 3.32 -0.33 15.02
C ALA A 16 2.19 -1.34 14.82
N ILE A 17 1.14 -0.93 14.10
CA ILE A 17 0.05 -1.81 13.68
C ILE A 17 -0.36 -1.49 12.24
N ARG A 18 -0.79 -2.52 11.50
CA ARG A 18 -1.39 -2.30 10.18
C ARG A 18 -2.87 -1.95 10.30
N SER A 19 -3.31 -0.88 9.66
CA SER A 19 -4.67 -0.34 9.80
C SER A 19 -5.76 -1.09 9.03
N SER A 20 -5.52 -1.99 8.14
CA SER A 20 -6.54 -2.81 7.41
C SER A 20 -7.86 -2.08 7.08
N LEU A 21 -7.78 -0.94 6.38
CA LEU A 21 -8.93 -0.09 6.02
C LEU A 21 -9.68 0.50 7.23
N GLN A 22 -8.98 0.69 8.33
CA GLN A 22 -9.50 1.26 9.57
C GLN A 22 -8.74 2.55 9.92
N SER A 23 -9.38 3.47 10.63
CA SER A 23 -8.70 4.54 11.34
C SER A 23 -8.16 4.00 12.65
N VAL A 24 -6.99 4.45 13.06
CA VAL A 24 -6.26 3.94 14.23
C VAL A 24 -5.92 5.09 15.17
N ARG A 25 -6.18 4.91 16.46
CA ARG A 25 -5.77 5.82 17.52
C ARG A 25 -5.01 5.07 18.58
N PHE A 26 -3.84 5.59 18.94
CA PHE A 26 -3.04 5.10 20.04
C PHE A 26 -3.15 6.03 21.23
N TYR A 27 -3.44 5.46 22.37
CA TYR A 27 -3.43 6.16 23.66
C TYR A 27 -2.43 5.47 24.57
N VAL A 28 -1.62 6.27 25.25
CA VAL A 28 -0.69 5.81 26.30
C VAL A 28 -1.08 6.53 27.57
N ASP A 29 -1.38 5.78 28.62
CA ASP A 29 -1.85 6.30 29.91
C ASP A 29 -3.07 7.25 29.79
N GLY A 30 -3.97 6.94 28.84
CA GLY A 30 -5.16 7.75 28.53
C GLY A 30 -4.92 8.94 27.60
N GLU A 31 -3.68 9.33 27.31
CA GLU A 31 -3.35 10.41 26.40
C GLU A 31 -3.27 9.94 24.95
N LEU A 32 -3.86 10.69 24.01
CA LEU A 32 -3.75 10.41 22.58
C LEU A 32 -2.33 10.73 22.08
N ARG A 33 -1.58 9.71 21.66
CA ARG A 33 -0.21 9.85 21.13
C ARG A 33 -0.16 9.89 19.60
N MET A 34 -0.97 9.07 18.94
CA MET A 34 -0.98 8.97 17.48
C MET A 34 -2.38 8.73 16.97
N GLU A 35 -2.74 9.44 15.91
CA GLU A 35 -4.00 9.24 15.19
C GLU A 35 -3.71 9.08 13.69
N TYR A 36 -4.29 8.05 13.10
CA TYR A 36 -4.32 7.83 11.67
C TYR A 36 -5.78 7.80 11.18
N ASP A 37 -6.15 8.82 10.44
CA ASP A 37 -7.45 8.89 9.76
C ASP A 37 -7.28 9.61 8.41
N THR A 38 -7.85 9.05 7.36
CA THR A 38 -7.81 9.63 6.02
C THR A 38 -9.11 10.32 5.61
N SER A 39 -10.03 10.55 6.56
CA SER A 39 -11.34 11.17 6.28
C SER A 39 -11.23 12.50 5.54
N GLY A 40 -10.20 13.30 5.84
CA GLY A 40 -9.96 14.61 5.22
C GLY A 40 -9.21 14.57 3.90
N THR A 41 -8.56 13.45 3.53
CA THR A 41 -7.66 13.36 2.35
C THR A 41 -8.07 12.30 1.34
N ARG A 42 -9.11 11.54 1.64
CA ARG A 42 -9.58 10.49 0.72
C ARG A 42 -10.39 11.10 -0.43
N LEU A 43 -10.10 10.60 -1.62
CA LEU A 43 -10.80 11.00 -2.85
C LEU A 43 -12.07 10.18 -3.07
N VAL A 44 -12.04 8.91 -2.71
CA VAL A 44 -13.15 7.95 -2.90
C VAL A 44 -13.23 7.00 -1.72
N GLY A 45 -14.45 6.56 -1.40
CA GLY A 45 -14.69 5.54 -0.36
C GLY A 45 -14.96 6.12 1.02
N LYS A 46 -15.27 5.22 1.98
CA LYS A 46 -15.68 5.57 3.35
C LYS A 46 -14.63 5.16 4.40
N ASN A 47 -13.67 4.30 4.03
CA ASN A 47 -12.68 3.76 4.95
C ASN A 47 -11.32 4.40 4.71
N SER A 48 -10.50 4.48 5.75
CA SER A 48 -9.09 4.87 5.65
C SER A 48 -8.29 3.81 4.88
N ALA A 49 -7.39 4.23 4.02
CA ALA A 49 -6.52 3.31 3.27
C ALA A 49 -5.63 2.52 4.23
N SER A 50 -5.36 1.25 3.94
CA SER A 50 -4.49 0.44 4.79
C SER A 50 -3.06 0.93 4.74
N CYS A 51 -2.43 1.13 5.92
CA CYS A 51 -1.01 1.41 6.06
C CYS A 51 -0.51 0.88 7.41
N TYR A 52 0.79 0.92 7.63
CA TYR A 52 1.37 0.74 8.96
C TYR A 52 1.36 2.08 9.69
N VAL A 53 0.80 2.09 10.88
CA VAL A 53 0.73 3.25 11.75
C VAL A 53 1.76 3.04 12.86
N PHE A 54 2.70 3.96 12.97
CA PHE A 54 3.77 3.94 13.96
C PHE A 54 3.45 4.94 15.07
N CYS A 55 3.43 4.46 16.30
CA CYS A 55 3.24 5.28 17.50
C CYS A 55 4.58 5.38 18.23
N PRO A 56 5.17 6.57 18.35
CA PRO A 56 6.39 6.74 19.12
C PRO A 56 6.12 6.46 20.61
N THR A 57 7.01 5.71 21.22
CA THR A 57 7.03 5.38 22.65
C THR A 57 8.43 5.64 23.20
N SER A 58 8.60 5.56 24.48
CA SER A 58 9.88 5.74 25.16
C SER A 58 10.00 4.81 26.35
N GLU A 59 11.19 4.73 26.94
CA GLU A 59 11.43 4.00 28.20
C GLU A 59 10.54 4.51 29.36
N ASP A 60 10.19 5.82 29.35
CA ASP A 60 9.29 6.42 30.32
C ASP A 60 7.87 5.88 30.26
N ASP A 61 7.52 5.18 29.20
CA ASP A 61 6.20 4.55 29.02
C ASP A 61 6.15 3.12 29.55
N ALA A 62 7.26 2.61 30.11
CA ALA A 62 7.31 1.29 30.77
C ALA A 62 6.20 1.15 31.83
N GLY A 63 5.52 0.02 31.82
CA GLY A 63 4.41 -0.28 32.76
C GLY A 63 3.12 0.49 32.53
N LYS A 64 3.06 1.46 31.58
CA LYS A 64 1.83 2.21 31.26
C LYS A 64 0.82 1.40 30.47
N GLU A 65 -0.43 1.80 30.58
CA GLU A 65 -1.53 1.22 29.80
C GLU A 65 -1.49 1.76 28.37
N VAL A 66 -1.56 0.87 27.40
CA VAL A 66 -1.71 1.19 25.98
C VAL A 66 -3.09 0.76 25.50
N ARG A 67 -3.83 1.70 24.92
CA ARG A 67 -5.11 1.47 24.31
C ARG A 67 -5.03 1.81 22.82
N ILE A 68 -5.33 0.81 21.97
CA ILE A 68 -5.38 0.99 20.52
C ILE A 68 -6.85 0.90 20.09
N GLU A 69 -7.36 1.97 19.51
CA GLU A 69 -8.71 2.03 18.98
C GLU A 69 -8.66 1.89 17.45
N LEU A 70 -9.40 0.91 16.94
CA LEU A 70 -9.56 0.65 15.52
C LEU A 70 -11.01 0.93 15.15
N THR A 71 -11.23 1.92 14.27
CA THR A 71 -12.57 2.32 13.84
C THR A 71 -12.73 2.16 12.32
N THR A 72 -13.88 1.67 11.90
CA THR A 72 -14.20 1.51 10.48
C THR A 72 -15.67 1.88 10.22
N ASN A 73 -15.92 2.44 9.05
CA ASN A 73 -17.29 2.77 8.61
C ASN A 73 -18.00 1.59 7.91
N THR A 74 -17.35 0.43 7.84
CA THR A 74 -17.85 -0.75 7.12
C THR A 74 -17.81 -1.97 8.02
N ALA A 75 -18.95 -2.63 8.20
CA ALA A 75 -19.08 -3.83 9.03
C ALA A 75 -18.10 -4.95 8.62
N LYS A 76 -17.75 -5.05 7.32
CA LYS A 76 -16.83 -6.06 6.78
C LYS A 76 -15.44 -6.06 7.45
N TYR A 77 -14.95 -4.90 7.87
CA TYR A 77 -13.64 -4.75 8.48
C TYR A 77 -13.70 -4.54 10.00
N SER A 78 -14.92 -4.57 10.56
CA SER A 78 -15.11 -4.49 12.01
C SER A 78 -14.56 -5.75 12.67
N GLY A 79 -13.79 -5.57 13.75
CA GLY A 79 -13.18 -6.68 14.50
C GLY A 79 -11.91 -7.27 13.88
N VAL A 80 -11.44 -6.78 12.73
CA VAL A 80 -10.14 -7.17 12.20
C VAL A 80 -9.04 -6.52 13.04
N VAL A 81 -8.18 -7.35 13.63
CA VAL A 81 -7.02 -6.94 14.40
C VAL A 81 -5.77 -7.54 13.77
N ASN A 82 -4.79 -6.70 13.47
CA ASN A 82 -3.49 -7.13 12.97
C ASN A 82 -2.48 -7.24 14.12
N THR A 83 -1.37 -7.90 13.84
CA THR A 83 -0.24 -7.99 14.77
C THR A 83 0.25 -6.60 15.13
N VAL A 84 0.46 -6.36 16.41
CA VAL A 84 1.16 -5.20 16.93
C VAL A 84 2.64 -5.54 16.97
N TYR A 85 3.45 -4.73 16.33
CA TYR A 85 4.90 -4.81 16.36
C TYR A 85 5.44 -3.85 17.41
N CYS A 86 6.50 -4.25 18.07
CA CYS A 86 7.21 -3.47 19.07
C CYS A 86 8.69 -3.53 18.73
N GLY A 87 9.38 -2.40 18.75
CA GLY A 87 10.78 -2.34 18.40
C GLY A 87 11.22 -0.94 17.96
N ASP A 88 12.44 -0.84 17.50
CA ASP A 88 12.89 0.37 16.77
C ASP A 88 12.22 0.44 15.40
N GLU A 89 11.85 1.63 14.95
CA GLU A 89 11.14 1.83 13.66
C GLU A 89 11.92 1.23 12.49
N ALA A 90 13.25 1.40 12.47
CA ALA A 90 14.10 0.84 11.43
C ALA A 90 14.12 -0.69 11.45
N ALA A 91 14.10 -1.30 12.63
CA ALA A 91 14.04 -2.75 12.80
C ALA A 91 12.70 -3.32 12.32
N ILE A 92 11.59 -2.63 12.64
CA ILE A 92 10.24 -3.00 12.16
C ILE A 92 10.20 -2.92 10.62
N TRP A 93 10.71 -1.85 10.02
CA TRP A 93 10.81 -1.74 8.56
C TRP A 93 11.70 -2.82 7.94
N GLY A 94 12.82 -3.14 8.56
CA GLY A 94 13.70 -4.23 8.13
C GLY A 94 12.99 -5.57 8.10
N TYR A 95 12.24 -5.90 9.15
CA TYR A 95 11.42 -7.11 9.22
C TYR A 95 10.33 -7.14 8.14
N LEU A 96 9.62 -6.03 7.95
CA LEU A 96 8.59 -5.90 6.92
C LEU A 96 9.18 -6.07 5.52
N PHE A 97 10.36 -5.50 5.28
CA PHE A 97 11.06 -5.64 4.00
C PHE A 97 11.50 -7.09 3.74
N GLN A 98 12.05 -7.78 4.73
CA GLN A 98 12.39 -9.19 4.60
C GLN A 98 11.18 -10.07 4.29
N THR A 99 10.02 -9.73 4.88
CA THR A 99 8.81 -10.54 4.75
C THR A 99 8.03 -10.24 3.47
N TYR A 100 7.96 -8.96 3.05
CA TYR A 100 7.09 -8.51 1.95
C TYR A 100 7.82 -7.76 0.84
N GLY A 101 9.13 -7.56 0.97
CA GLY A 101 9.91 -6.78 0.01
C GLY A 101 9.99 -7.40 -1.37
N LEU A 102 10.05 -8.73 -1.45
CA LEU A 102 10.14 -9.44 -2.74
C LEU A 102 8.96 -9.10 -3.65
N GLU A 103 7.73 -9.10 -3.13
CA GLU A 103 6.53 -8.71 -3.88
C GLU A 103 6.65 -7.29 -4.43
N THR A 104 7.13 -6.37 -3.60
CA THR A 104 7.35 -4.97 -3.99
C THR A 104 8.43 -4.82 -5.06
N VAL A 105 9.53 -5.56 -4.93
CA VAL A 105 10.63 -5.56 -5.93
C VAL A 105 10.14 -6.09 -7.28
N ILE A 106 9.37 -7.17 -7.29
CA ILE A 106 8.77 -7.72 -8.50
C ILE A 106 7.84 -6.68 -9.15
N ALA A 107 6.99 -6.01 -8.37
CA ALA A 107 6.09 -4.99 -8.88
C ALA A 107 6.84 -3.79 -9.49
N LEU A 108 7.94 -3.34 -8.86
CA LEU A 108 8.82 -2.30 -9.41
C LEU A 108 9.48 -2.76 -10.71
N PHE A 109 9.99 -3.99 -10.76
CA PHE A 109 10.57 -4.54 -11.98
C PHE A 109 9.55 -4.56 -13.13
N LEU A 110 8.32 -5.02 -12.86
CA LEU A 110 7.25 -5.02 -13.85
C LEU A 110 6.86 -3.59 -14.28
N LEU A 111 6.88 -2.63 -13.36
CA LEU A 111 6.62 -1.23 -13.68
C LEU A 111 7.64 -0.69 -14.70
N PHE A 112 8.93 -0.91 -14.45
CA PHE A 112 10.00 -0.52 -15.37
C PHE A 112 9.88 -1.25 -16.71
N ALA A 113 9.63 -2.56 -16.70
CA ALA A 113 9.44 -3.34 -17.91
C ALA A 113 8.26 -2.82 -18.75
N GLY A 114 7.13 -2.49 -18.11
CA GLY A 114 5.98 -1.89 -18.76
C GLY A 114 6.30 -0.55 -19.42
N ILE A 115 6.97 0.36 -18.70
CA ILE A 115 7.40 1.67 -19.21
C ILE A 115 8.34 1.50 -20.41
N ILE A 116 9.35 0.64 -20.30
CA ILE A 116 10.32 0.38 -21.38
C ILE A 116 9.59 -0.17 -22.61
N THR A 117 8.66 -1.11 -22.43
CA THR A 117 7.90 -1.71 -23.52
C THR A 117 7.02 -0.67 -24.24
N ILE A 118 6.37 0.25 -23.49
CA ILE A 118 5.58 1.36 -24.06
C ILE A 118 6.49 2.27 -24.88
N ILE A 119 7.61 2.74 -24.32
CA ILE A 119 8.54 3.64 -24.98
C ILE A 119 9.10 2.98 -26.25
N PHE A 120 9.47 1.71 -26.15
CA PHE A 120 10.03 0.97 -27.29
C PHE A 120 9.00 0.77 -28.40
N GLY A 121 7.78 0.34 -28.05
CA GLY A 121 6.67 0.18 -28.99
C GLY A 121 6.34 1.49 -29.72
N PHE A 122 6.26 2.61 -28.99
CA PHE A 122 6.03 3.92 -29.55
C PHE A 122 7.17 4.39 -30.46
N SER A 123 8.42 4.17 -30.05
CA SER A 123 9.61 4.54 -30.84
C SER A 123 9.69 3.77 -32.15
N LEU A 124 9.40 2.47 -32.14
CA LEU A 124 9.33 1.65 -33.34
C LEU A 124 8.18 2.09 -34.24
N GLY A 125 7.03 2.43 -33.68
CA GLY A 125 5.88 2.94 -34.45
C GLY A 125 6.23 4.20 -35.25
N ILE A 126 6.99 5.13 -34.63
CA ILE A 126 7.47 6.33 -35.32
C ILE A 126 8.51 5.98 -36.39
N ALA A 127 9.50 5.15 -36.04
CA ALA A 127 10.62 4.84 -36.95
C ALA A 127 10.20 4.09 -38.21
N TYR A 128 9.26 3.15 -38.09
CA TYR A 128 8.83 2.30 -39.19
C TYR A 128 7.47 2.70 -39.80
N GLN A 129 6.83 3.74 -39.24
CA GLN A 129 5.49 4.22 -39.66
C GLN A 129 4.43 3.10 -39.67
N THR A 130 4.59 2.12 -38.82
CA THR A 130 3.69 0.98 -38.65
C THR A 130 3.21 0.92 -37.20
N LYS A 131 1.99 0.43 -37.02
CA LYS A 131 1.48 0.20 -35.65
C LYS A 131 2.11 -1.08 -35.09
N PHE A 132 2.85 -0.95 -34.00
CA PHE A 132 3.36 -2.09 -33.26
C PHE A 132 2.44 -2.35 -32.07
N ASP A 133 1.94 -3.56 -31.96
CA ASP A 133 0.99 -3.95 -30.91
C ASP A 133 1.66 -4.10 -29.52
N MET A 134 2.99 -4.01 -29.48
CA MET A 134 3.78 -4.09 -28.23
C MET A 134 3.45 -2.98 -27.22
N GLU A 135 2.99 -1.82 -27.68
CA GLU A 135 2.59 -0.74 -26.76
C GLU A 135 1.40 -1.15 -25.88
N TYR A 136 0.43 -1.88 -26.43
CA TYR A 136 -0.73 -2.38 -25.67
C TYR A 136 -0.33 -3.40 -24.60
N LEU A 137 0.63 -4.27 -24.92
CA LEU A 137 1.21 -5.18 -23.92
C LEU A 137 1.91 -4.40 -22.81
N GLY A 138 2.68 -3.36 -23.17
CA GLY A 138 3.33 -2.48 -22.22
C GLY A 138 2.33 -1.82 -21.29
N TRP A 139 1.20 -1.33 -21.79
CA TRP A 139 0.13 -0.77 -20.97
C TRP A 139 -0.49 -1.79 -20.02
N CYS A 140 -0.71 -3.03 -20.47
CA CYS A 140 -1.21 -4.11 -19.61
C CYS A 140 -0.27 -4.38 -18.44
N VAL A 141 1.03 -4.52 -18.71
CA VAL A 141 2.05 -4.76 -17.69
C VAL A 141 2.16 -3.57 -16.74
N PHE A 142 2.17 -2.35 -17.27
CA PHE A 142 2.23 -1.11 -16.47
C PHE A 142 1.06 -0.98 -15.50
N MET A 143 -0.18 -1.19 -15.97
CA MET A 143 -1.38 -1.12 -15.11
C MET A 143 -1.37 -2.20 -14.04
N ALA A 144 -0.99 -3.44 -14.40
CA ALA A 144 -0.85 -4.54 -13.44
C ALA A 144 0.21 -4.23 -12.38
N ALA A 145 1.35 -3.65 -12.78
CA ALA A 145 2.43 -3.28 -11.86
C ALA A 145 2.00 -2.19 -10.87
N ILE A 146 1.30 -1.14 -11.33
CA ILE A 146 0.76 -0.10 -10.43
C ILE A 146 -0.24 -0.71 -9.45
N TRP A 147 -1.12 -1.61 -9.91
CA TRP A 147 -2.04 -2.30 -9.02
C TRP A 147 -1.29 -3.14 -7.98
N MET A 148 -0.29 -3.93 -8.38
CA MET A 148 0.53 -4.71 -7.46
C MET A 148 1.25 -3.84 -6.42
N LEU A 149 1.83 -2.69 -6.84
CA LEU A 149 2.44 -1.73 -5.92
C LEU A 149 1.44 -1.17 -4.92
N GLY A 150 0.23 -0.90 -5.36
CA GLY A 150 -0.81 -0.38 -4.49
C GLY A 150 -1.38 -1.39 -3.51
N GLU A 151 -1.33 -2.67 -3.81
CA GLU A 151 -1.69 -3.75 -2.87
C GLU A 151 -0.52 -4.13 -1.97
N SER A 152 0.72 -3.77 -2.34
CA SER A 152 1.92 -4.04 -1.54
C SER A 152 1.79 -3.47 -0.13
N LYS A 153 2.22 -4.24 0.85
CA LYS A 153 2.25 -3.80 2.26
C LYS A 153 3.29 -2.72 2.52
N MET A 154 4.24 -2.54 1.60
CA MET A 154 5.30 -1.52 1.69
C MET A 154 4.98 -0.23 0.91
N ARG A 155 3.79 -0.11 0.35
CA ARG A 155 3.38 1.01 -0.52
C ARG A 155 3.62 2.40 0.08
N GLN A 156 3.50 2.55 1.39
CA GLN A 156 3.67 3.84 2.07
C GLN A 156 5.12 4.37 2.05
N LEU A 157 6.11 3.53 1.74
CA LEU A 157 7.49 3.98 1.53
C LEU A 157 7.66 4.76 0.23
N PHE A 158 6.82 4.48 -0.78
CA PHE A 158 6.91 5.10 -2.10
C PHE A 158 5.93 6.25 -2.28
N PHE A 159 4.81 6.20 -1.56
CA PHE A 159 3.72 7.16 -1.73
C PHE A 159 3.29 7.72 -0.38
N PRO A 160 3.48 9.03 -0.15
CA PRO A 160 3.14 9.66 1.13
C PRO A 160 1.63 9.71 1.39
N ASN A 161 0.80 9.64 0.33
CA ASN A 161 -0.66 9.64 0.46
C ASN A 161 -1.26 8.26 0.12
N PRO A 162 -1.53 7.40 1.12
CA PRO A 162 -2.08 6.07 0.89
C PRO A 162 -3.48 6.08 0.27
N SER A 163 -4.28 7.13 0.49
CA SER A 163 -5.62 7.27 -0.11
C SER A 163 -5.57 7.55 -1.60
N ALA A 164 -4.66 8.44 -2.03
CA ALA A 164 -4.47 8.74 -3.45
C ALA A 164 -3.98 7.50 -4.20
N LEU A 165 -3.03 6.77 -3.62
CA LEU A 165 -2.53 5.54 -4.22
C LEU A 165 -3.63 4.47 -4.31
N ALA A 166 -4.43 4.27 -3.25
CA ALA A 166 -5.53 3.31 -3.27
C ALA A 166 -6.54 3.64 -4.39
N THR A 167 -6.85 4.93 -4.59
CA THR A 167 -7.71 5.39 -5.69
C THR A 167 -7.08 5.11 -7.04
N LEU A 168 -5.79 5.42 -7.21
CA LEU A 168 -5.05 5.16 -8.46
C LEU A 168 -5.07 3.67 -8.81
N CYS A 169 -4.80 2.79 -7.83
CA CYS A 169 -4.82 1.34 -8.03
C CYS A 169 -6.20 0.84 -8.46
N PHE A 170 -7.25 1.36 -7.84
CA PHE A 170 -8.62 1.04 -8.23
C PHE A 170 -8.93 1.46 -9.67
N VAL A 171 -8.50 2.66 -10.08
CA VAL A 171 -8.66 3.14 -11.46
C VAL A 171 -7.87 2.25 -12.44
N MET A 172 -6.63 1.87 -12.10
CA MET A 172 -5.80 1.03 -12.97
C MET A 172 -6.40 -0.36 -13.18
N ILE A 173 -6.96 -0.99 -12.14
CA ILE A 173 -7.61 -2.29 -12.29
C ILE A 173 -8.90 -2.18 -13.11
N MET A 174 -9.65 -1.08 -13.00
CA MET A 174 -10.85 -0.83 -13.80
C MET A 174 -10.52 -0.58 -15.29
N LEU A 175 -9.37 0.01 -15.59
CA LEU A 175 -8.92 0.27 -16.95
C LEU A 175 -8.21 -0.93 -17.59
N SER A 176 -7.67 -1.86 -16.81
CA SER A 176 -6.90 -3.00 -17.32
C SER A 176 -7.64 -3.87 -18.34
N PRO A 177 -8.97 -4.15 -18.23
CA PRO A 177 -9.69 -4.92 -19.24
C PRO A 177 -9.70 -4.24 -20.63
N ILE A 178 -9.67 -2.90 -20.66
CA ILE A 178 -9.64 -2.14 -21.91
C ILE A 178 -8.30 -2.38 -22.62
N ALA A 179 -7.18 -2.23 -21.90
CA ALA A 179 -5.86 -2.48 -22.46
C ALA A 179 -5.69 -3.92 -22.95
N ILE A 180 -6.16 -4.89 -22.14
CA ILE A 180 -6.15 -6.31 -22.51
C ILE A 180 -7.02 -6.55 -23.74
N GLY A 181 -8.22 -5.95 -23.82
CA GLY A 181 -9.12 -6.07 -24.96
C GLY A 181 -8.47 -5.57 -26.25
N TYR A 182 -7.84 -4.41 -26.24
CA TYR A 182 -7.09 -3.90 -27.39
C TYR A 182 -5.93 -4.84 -27.77
N TYR A 183 -5.16 -5.31 -26.82
CA TYR A 183 -4.08 -6.26 -27.10
C TYR A 183 -4.60 -7.55 -27.75
N MET A 184 -5.69 -8.12 -27.25
CA MET A 184 -6.31 -9.32 -27.80
C MET A 184 -6.86 -9.09 -29.22
N ASP A 185 -7.48 -7.92 -29.49
CA ASP A 185 -7.98 -7.55 -30.81
C ASP A 185 -6.85 -7.48 -31.85
N THR A 186 -5.67 -6.95 -31.46
CA THR A 186 -4.50 -6.91 -32.34
C THR A 186 -3.98 -8.30 -32.68
N LEU A 187 -3.92 -9.20 -31.69
CA LEU A 187 -3.53 -10.59 -31.93
C LEU A 187 -4.46 -11.35 -32.87
N GLN A 188 -5.76 -11.01 -32.89
CA GLN A 188 -6.74 -11.62 -33.78
C GLN A 188 -6.65 -11.06 -35.22
N LYS A 189 -6.38 -9.77 -35.38
CA LYS A 189 -6.23 -9.14 -36.69
C LYS A 189 -4.95 -9.55 -37.43
N GLY A 190 -3.96 -10.04 -36.71
CA GLY A 190 -2.72 -10.57 -37.27
C GLY A 190 -2.82 -12.00 -37.82
N ARG A 191 -4.00 -12.62 -37.74
CA ARG A 191 -4.32 -13.92 -38.37
C ARG A 191 -5.18 -13.70 -39.60
#